data_d74e08c09f1de7675803fdff88321f84
#
_entry.id   d74e08c09f1de7675803fdff88321f84
#
_cell.length_a   1.000
_cell.length_b   1.000
_cell.length_c   1.000
_cell.angle_alpha   90.00
_cell.angle_beta   90.00
_cell.angle_gamma   90.00
#
_symmetry.space_group_name_H-M   'P 1'
#
loop_
_entity.id
_entity.type
_entity.pdbx_description
1 polymer ?
#
loop_
_entity_poly.entity_id
_entity_poly.type
_entity_poly.pdbx_seq_one_letter_code
_entity_poly.pdbx_strand_id
1 'polypeptide(L)'
;VQRLPQYAIDKLELADVHRLSRGARIKVAVIDSGIDTSHPELAGALDRSGDMLTGQPARDADADSHGTGMASAVFARSQLTGVAPAASLLAVRAFKGTTTGDRSGAQGTSWHVLKGIDWSVAEGARVLNLSFAGPRDELVSRALAAASGRGVIAVAAAGNAGPASAPLFPASDPNVIAVTALDAENKVFAMANRGRHIAVAAPGVDVLVAQPSAGYGMTTGTSVATAHVSGLVALLIERDARLDLPQVRTLLTGTARDLGAPGRDAETGAGLINIRAALARMTQVR
;
A
#
# COMPACT_ATOMS: atom_id res chain seq x y z
N VAL A 1 -25.70 -3.81 4.23
CA VAL A 1 -24.93 -2.92 5.10
C VAL A 1 -24.81 -1.58 4.39
N GLN A 2 -25.16 -0.49 5.06
CA GLN A 2 -24.98 0.87 4.51
C GLN A 2 -23.49 1.19 4.50
N ARG A 3 -22.94 1.64 3.35
CA ARG A 3 -21.54 2.03 3.22
C ARG A 3 -21.31 3.43 3.75
N LEU A 4 -20.16 3.62 4.39
CA LEU A 4 -19.67 4.93 4.83
C LEU A 4 -19.14 5.72 3.63
N PRO A 5 -19.30 7.06 3.58
CA PRO A 5 -18.79 7.88 2.50
C PRO A 5 -17.24 7.89 2.51
N GLN A 6 -16.66 7.64 1.35
CA GLN A 6 -15.21 7.61 1.14
C GLN A 6 -14.87 8.30 -0.18
N TYR A 7 -14.36 9.53 -0.15
CA TYR A 7 -14.02 10.25 -1.39
C TYR A 7 -13.00 9.50 -2.27
N ALA A 8 -12.10 8.73 -1.64
CA ALA A 8 -11.10 7.94 -2.36
C ALA A 8 -11.73 6.91 -3.30
N ILE A 9 -12.87 6.33 -2.92
CA ILE A 9 -13.60 5.33 -3.70
C ILE A 9 -14.13 5.94 -5.01
N ASP A 10 -14.73 7.11 -4.91
CA ASP A 10 -15.25 7.84 -6.08
C ASP A 10 -14.10 8.32 -6.97
N LYS A 11 -13.05 8.88 -6.36
CA LYS A 11 -11.85 9.34 -7.07
C LYS A 11 -11.14 8.22 -7.84
N LEU A 12 -11.14 7.00 -7.31
CA LEU A 12 -10.54 5.81 -7.91
C LEU A 12 -11.52 5.02 -8.79
N GLU A 13 -12.76 5.48 -8.94
CA GLU A 13 -13.82 4.84 -9.74
C GLU A 13 -14.03 3.37 -9.36
N LEU A 14 -13.92 3.01 -8.06
CA LEU A 14 -13.90 1.61 -7.64
C LEU A 14 -15.20 0.85 -7.94
N ALA A 15 -16.34 1.52 -8.03
CA ALA A 15 -17.60 0.88 -8.40
C ALA A 15 -17.52 0.23 -9.80
N ASP A 16 -16.90 0.91 -10.76
CA ASP A 16 -16.70 0.39 -12.11
C ASP A 16 -15.53 -0.59 -12.18
N VAL A 17 -14.44 -0.27 -11.49
CA VAL A 17 -13.24 -1.12 -11.40
C VAL A 17 -13.57 -2.51 -10.87
N HIS A 18 -14.40 -2.62 -9.83
CA HIS A 18 -14.76 -3.90 -9.21
C HIS A 18 -15.63 -4.80 -10.09
N ARG A 19 -16.19 -4.29 -11.18
CA ARG A 19 -16.82 -5.12 -12.22
C ARG A 19 -15.79 -5.83 -13.09
N LEU A 20 -14.56 -5.33 -13.14
CA LEU A 20 -13.46 -5.85 -13.97
C LEU A 20 -12.50 -6.73 -13.19
N SER A 21 -12.15 -6.35 -11.97
CA SER A 21 -11.20 -7.05 -11.09
C SER A 21 -11.45 -6.65 -9.63
N ARG A 22 -11.23 -7.59 -8.70
CA ARG A 22 -11.37 -7.40 -7.25
C ARG A 22 -10.16 -7.90 -6.46
N GLY A 23 -9.10 -8.37 -7.16
CA GLY A 23 -7.87 -8.91 -6.57
C GLY A 23 -7.97 -10.39 -6.16
N ALA A 24 -8.93 -11.15 -6.72
CA ALA A 24 -9.15 -12.54 -6.34
C ALA A 24 -7.89 -13.40 -6.54
N ARG A 25 -7.61 -14.28 -5.58
CA ARG A 25 -6.46 -15.20 -5.56
C ARG A 25 -5.08 -14.52 -5.46
N ILE A 26 -5.04 -13.21 -5.24
CA ILE A 26 -3.78 -12.48 -5.07
C ILE A 26 -3.52 -12.28 -3.58
N LYS A 27 -2.36 -12.70 -3.10
CA LYS A 27 -1.92 -12.45 -1.74
C LYS A 27 -1.16 -11.13 -1.69
N VAL A 28 -1.63 -10.23 -0.84
CA VAL A 28 -0.97 -8.95 -0.54
C VAL A 28 -0.48 -8.99 0.90
N ALA A 29 0.82 -8.84 1.09
CA ALA A 29 1.41 -8.71 2.42
C ALA A 29 1.39 -7.25 2.85
N VAL A 30 0.80 -6.98 4.01
CA VAL A 30 0.89 -5.70 4.69
C VAL A 30 1.94 -5.83 5.79
N ILE A 31 3.15 -5.33 5.50
CA ILE A 31 4.28 -5.32 6.44
C ILE A 31 4.23 -4.01 7.21
N ASP A 32 3.76 -4.08 8.45
CA ASP A 32 3.35 -2.90 9.21
C ASP A 32 3.45 -3.14 10.73
N SER A 33 2.81 -2.30 11.52
CA SER A 33 2.45 -2.58 12.91
C SER A 33 1.37 -3.67 12.98
N GLY A 34 0.89 -4.02 14.17
CA GLY A 34 -0.16 -5.03 14.34
C GLY A 34 -1.45 -4.66 13.61
N ILE A 35 -2.16 -5.67 13.12
CA ILE A 35 -3.42 -5.54 12.39
C ILE A 35 -4.53 -6.23 13.20
N ASP A 36 -5.64 -5.56 13.43
CA ASP A 36 -6.86 -6.18 14.00
C ASP A 36 -7.55 -7.03 12.91
N THR A 37 -7.14 -8.27 12.82
CA THR A 37 -7.65 -9.22 11.80
C THR A 37 -9.08 -9.68 12.09
N SER A 38 -9.58 -9.42 13.31
CA SER A 38 -10.96 -9.68 13.73
C SER A 38 -11.93 -8.56 13.32
N HIS A 39 -11.41 -7.41 12.85
CA HIS A 39 -12.23 -6.27 12.44
C HIS A 39 -13.24 -6.68 11.35
N PRO A 40 -14.54 -6.26 11.43
CA PRO A 40 -15.57 -6.60 10.45
C PRO A 40 -15.20 -6.27 9.00
N GLU A 41 -14.43 -5.22 8.76
CA GLU A 41 -13.94 -4.86 7.43
C GLU A 41 -12.97 -5.90 6.83
N LEU A 42 -12.29 -6.66 7.67
CA LEU A 42 -11.29 -7.66 7.26
C LEU A 42 -11.83 -9.10 7.35
N ALA A 43 -13.12 -9.29 7.64
CA ALA A 43 -13.73 -10.61 7.77
C ALA A 43 -13.49 -11.46 6.51
N GLY A 44 -12.82 -12.61 6.67
CA GLY A 44 -12.47 -13.51 5.57
C GLY A 44 -11.39 -12.99 4.62
N ALA A 45 -10.67 -11.91 4.97
CA ALA A 45 -9.52 -11.45 4.20
C ALA A 45 -8.23 -12.17 4.59
N LEU A 46 -8.09 -12.50 5.88
CA LEU A 46 -6.85 -13.10 6.41
C LEU A 46 -6.58 -14.48 5.81
N ASP A 47 -5.42 -14.64 5.20
CA ASP A 47 -4.85 -15.93 4.82
C ASP A 47 -3.91 -16.43 5.91
N ARG A 48 -2.90 -15.63 6.25
CA ARG A 48 -1.94 -15.91 7.32
C ARG A 48 -1.49 -14.65 8.05
N SER A 49 -0.98 -14.84 9.27
CA SER A 49 -0.35 -13.77 10.04
C SER A 49 1.00 -14.22 10.58
N GLY A 50 1.95 -13.27 10.67
CA GLY A 50 3.27 -13.49 11.24
C GLY A 50 3.76 -12.29 12.04
N ASP A 51 4.33 -12.53 13.21
CA ASP A 51 4.96 -11.50 14.04
C ASP A 51 6.48 -11.63 13.97
N MET A 52 7.11 -10.70 13.26
CA MET A 52 8.56 -10.68 13.05
C MET A 52 9.33 -10.24 14.30
N LEU A 53 8.64 -9.65 15.27
CA LEU A 53 9.22 -9.24 16.55
C LEU A 53 9.42 -10.45 17.47
N THR A 54 8.45 -11.37 17.50
CA THR A 54 8.42 -12.52 18.41
C THR A 54 8.70 -13.86 17.72
N GLY A 55 8.54 -13.94 16.40
CA GLY A 55 8.63 -15.18 15.63
C GLY A 55 7.39 -16.07 15.76
N GLN A 56 6.30 -15.56 16.32
CA GLN A 56 5.02 -16.27 16.50
C GLN A 56 3.97 -15.74 15.51
N PRO A 57 2.81 -16.40 15.36
CA PRO A 57 1.67 -15.78 14.67
C PRO A 57 1.30 -14.44 15.32
N ALA A 58 0.96 -13.45 14.50
CA ALA A 58 0.52 -12.16 15.01
C ALA A 58 -0.83 -12.29 15.74
N ARG A 59 -1.03 -11.47 16.79
CA ARG A 59 -2.23 -11.50 17.63
C ARG A 59 -2.98 -10.18 17.51
N ASP A 60 -4.32 -10.23 17.53
CA ASP A 60 -5.16 -9.03 17.52
C ASP A 60 -4.94 -8.12 18.76
N ALA A 61 -4.48 -8.70 19.88
CA ALA A 61 -4.09 -7.94 21.06
C ALA A 61 -2.92 -6.95 20.83
N ASP A 62 -2.13 -7.17 19.77
CA ASP A 62 -1.03 -6.30 19.36
C ASP A 62 -1.44 -5.34 18.23
N ALA A 63 -2.74 -5.26 17.92
CA ALA A 63 -3.27 -4.43 16.84
C ALA A 63 -2.99 -2.93 17.08
N ASP A 64 -2.74 -2.25 15.99
CA ASP A 64 -2.45 -0.83 15.95
C ASP A 64 -3.29 -0.14 14.86
N SER A 65 -3.58 1.13 15.06
CA SER A 65 -4.38 1.93 14.13
C SER A 65 -3.79 2.01 12.74
N HIS A 66 -2.45 2.10 12.65
CA HIS A 66 -1.79 2.24 11.35
C HIS A 66 -1.91 0.96 10.53
N GLY A 67 -1.46 -0.19 11.04
CA GLY A 67 -1.54 -1.46 10.30
C GLY A 67 -2.98 -1.85 9.95
N THR A 68 -3.92 -1.67 10.89
CA THR A 68 -5.36 -1.94 10.65
C THR A 68 -5.92 -1.03 9.56
N GLY A 69 -5.57 0.25 9.60
CA GLY A 69 -5.97 1.23 8.59
C GLY A 69 -5.45 0.87 7.19
N MET A 70 -4.16 0.54 7.07
CA MET A 70 -3.54 0.14 5.80
C MET A 70 -4.19 -1.12 5.24
N ALA A 71 -4.42 -2.14 6.08
CA ALA A 71 -5.12 -3.34 5.67
C ALA A 71 -6.54 -3.03 5.18
N SER A 72 -7.29 -2.15 5.86
CA SER A 72 -8.65 -1.78 5.44
C SER A 72 -8.69 -1.05 4.09
N ALA A 73 -7.73 -0.18 3.81
CA ALA A 73 -7.64 0.51 2.52
C ALA A 73 -7.48 -0.48 1.34
N VAL A 74 -6.84 -1.62 1.57
CA VAL A 74 -6.70 -2.68 0.55
C VAL A 74 -7.92 -3.61 0.55
N PHE A 75 -8.37 -4.13 1.70
CA PHE A 75 -9.20 -5.31 1.80
C PHE A 75 -10.62 -5.06 2.28
N ALA A 76 -11.00 -3.86 2.72
CA ALA A 76 -12.29 -3.60 3.35
C ALA A 76 -13.47 -4.07 2.48
N ARG A 77 -14.45 -4.72 3.14
CA ARG A 77 -15.58 -5.38 2.44
C ARG A 77 -16.92 -5.29 3.17
N SER A 78 -17.02 -4.48 4.22
CA SER A 78 -18.26 -4.27 4.98
C SER A 78 -18.80 -2.86 4.79
N GLN A 79 -18.58 -1.94 5.72
CA GLN A 79 -19.02 -0.55 5.61
C GLN A 79 -18.07 0.31 4.77
N LEU A 80 -16.78 -0.05 4.76
CA LEU A 80 -15.80 0.52 3.85
C LEU A 80 -15.69 -0.30 2.56
N THR A 81 -15.02 0.30 1.57
CA THR A 81 -14.66 -0.37 0.33
C THR A 81 -13.15 -0.32 0.17
N GLY A 82 -12.49 -1.47 0.23
CA GLY A 82 -11.08 -1.60 -0.11
C GLY A 82 -10.85 -1.64 -1.62
N VAL A 83 -9.65 -1.35 -2.06
CA VAL A 83 -9.30 -1.37 -3.50
C VAL A 83 -9.33 -2.79 -4.06
N ALA A 84 -8.87 -3.78 -3.31
CA ALA A 84 -8.83 -5.19 -3.70
C ALA A 84 -9.57 -6.09 -2.69
N PRO A 85 -10.92 -5.98 -2.61
CA PRO A 85 -11.67 -6.62 -1.53
C PRO A 85 -11.76 -8.15 -1.65
N ALA A 86 -11.34 -8.75 -2.76
CA ALA A 86 -11.27 -10.20 -2.92
C ALA A 86 -9.84 -10.74 -2.80
N ALA A 87 -8.84 -9.89 -2.57
CA ALA A 87 -7.48 -10.31 -2.30
C ALA A 87 -7.35 -10.95 -0.90
N SER A 88 -6.28 -11.72 -0.70
CA SER A 88 -5.95 -12.37 0.55
C SER A 88 -4.88 -11.59 1.31
N LEU A 89 -5.11 -11.33 2.58
CA LEU A 89 -4.21 -10.60 3.48
C LEU A 89 -3.17 -11.56 4.08
N LEU A 90 -1.89 -11.23 3.90
CA LEU A 90 -0.81 -11.69 4.75
C LEU A 90 -0.51 -10.56 5.75
N ALA A 91 -0.90 -10.75 7.01
CA ALA A 91 -0.70 -9.76 8.06
C ALA A 91 0.69 -9.94 8.69
N VAL A 92 1.59 -8.96 8.48
CA VAL A 92 3.00 -9.07 8.88
C VAL A 92 3.36 -7.96 9.85
N ARG A 93 3.47 -8.30 11.12
CA ARG A 93 3.90 -7.37 12.15
C ARG A 93 5.42 -7.27 12.19
N ALA A 94 5.96 -6.16 11.70
CA ALA A 94 7.39 -5.86 11.71
C ALA A 94 7.74 -4.68 12.62
N PHE A 95 6.72 -3.95 13.09
CA PHE A 95 6.86 -2.77 13.93
C PHE A 95 6.02 -2.90 15.19
N LYS A 96 6.56 -2.38 16.29
CA LYS A 96 5.81 -2.15 17.51
C LYS A 96 4.99 -0.87 17.33
N GLY A 97 3.69 -0.92 17.56
CA GLY A 97 2.81 0.24 17.47
C GLY A 97 3.19 1.35 18.43
N THR A 98 2.76 2.58 18.15
CA THR A 98 2.91 3.70 19.05
C THR A 98 1.89 3.62 20.18
N THR A 99 2.35 3.67 21.43
CA THR A 99 1.45 3.96 22.56
C THR A 99 0.99 5.41 22.50
N THR A 100 -0.26 5.66 22.87
CA THR A 100 -0.84 7.01 22.92
C THR A 100 0.09 7.95 23.69
N GLY A 101 0.62 8.98 23.00
CA GLY A 101 1.54 9.98 23.57
C GLY A 101 3.00 9.87 23.13
N ASP A 102 3.42 8.78 22.51
CA ASP A 102 4.76 8.64 21.96
C ASP A 102 4.82 9.20 20.51
N ARG A 103 5.58 10.28 20.32
CA ARG A 103 5.82 10.90 19.00
C ARG A 103 6.92 10.22 18.21
N SER A 104 7.54 9.16 18.71
CA SER A 104 8.68 8.49 18.09
C SER A 104 8.30 7.65 16.85
N GLY A 105 6.98 7.48 16.59
CA GLY A 105 6.50 6.63 15.50
C GLY A 105 6.64 5.12 15.81
N ALA A 106 6.12 4.29 14.93
CA ALA A 106 6.23 2.84 15.07
C ALA A 106 7.71 2.41 15.04
N GLN A 107 8.13 1.60 16.00
CA GLN A 107 9.51 1.15 16.15
C GLN A 107 9.70 -0.24 15.57
N GLY A 108 10.63 -0.37 14.64
CA GLY A 108 11.08 -1.62 14.06
C GLY A 108 12.53 -1.50 13.61
N THR A 109 13.16 -2.62 13.33
CA THR A 109 14.52 -2.66 12.79
C THR A 109 14.51 -3.19 11.37
N SER A 110 15.53 -2.89 10.59
CA SER A 110 15.74 -3.50 9.26
C SER A 110 15.67 -5.01 9.29
N TRP A 111 16.11 -5.64 10.39
CA TRP A 111 16.03 -7.09 10.58
C TRP A 111 14.57 -7.59 10.59
N HIS A 112 13.66 -6.88 11.25
CA HIS A 112 12.25 -7.26 11.27
C HIS A 112 11.60 -7.08 9.90
N VAL A 113 11.95 -6.01 9.18
CA VAL A 113 11.51 -5.78 7.80
C VAL A 113 12.04 -6.87 6.88
N LEU A 114 13.32 -7.22 6.98
CA LEU A 114 13.93 -8.28 6.19
C LEU A 114 13.22 -9.62 6.39
N LYS A 115 12.99 -10.01 7.65
CA LYS A 115 12.22 -11.21 7.97
C LYS A 115 10.79 -11.16 7.41
N GLY A 116 10.15 -9.98 7.47
CA GLY A 116 8.80 -9.78 6.95
C GLY A 116 8.74 -9.96 5.43
N ILE A 117 9.71 -9.45 4.69
CA ILE A 117 9.82 -9.63 3.24
C ILE A 117 10.02 -11.13 2.91
N ASP A 118 10.99 -11.77 3.56
CA ASP A 118 11.31 -13.18 3.32
C ASP A 118 10.12 -14.10 3.64
N TRP A 119 9.49 -13.90 4.80
CA TRP A 119 8.28 -14.62 5.18
C TRP A 119 7.15 -14.42 4.19
N SER A 120 6.91 -13.18 3.76
CA SER A 120 5.83 -12.86 2.80
C SER A 120 6.04 -13.56 1.46
N VAL A 121 7.27 -13.56 0.97
CA VAL A 121 7.64 -14.26 -0.28
C VAL A 121 7.45 -15.77 -0.13
N ALA A 122 7.85 -16.36 1.01
CA ALA A 122 7.66 -17.77 1.30
C ALA A 122 6.18 -18.16 1.38
N GLU A 123 5.32 -17.28 1.92
CA GLU A 123 3.86 -17.48 1.98
C GLU A 123 3.14 -17.18 0.64
N GLY A 124 3.88 -16.83 -0.40
CA GLY A 124 3.35 -16.63 -1.75
C GLY A 124 2.75 -15.25 -2.00
N ALA A 125 3.21 -14.22 -1.31
CA ALA A 125 2.85 -12.85 -1.62
C ALA A 125 3.17 -12.50 -3.08
N ARG A 126 2.30 -11.76 -3.72
CA ARG A 126 2.55 -11.15 -5.04
C ARG A 126 2.71 -9.65 -4.94
N VAL A 127 2.24 -9.05 -3.85
CA VAL A 127 2.37 -7.62 -3.56
C VAL A 127 2.87 -7.45 -2.12
N LEU A 128 3.81 -6.55 -1.92
CA LEU A 128 4.26 -6.09 -0.60
C LEU A 128 3.83 -4.63 -0.43
N ASN A 129 3.01 -4.36 0.58
CA ASN A 129 2.68 -3.00 1.01
C ASN A 129 3.68 -2.57 2.09
N LEU A 130 4.49 -1.56 1.79
CA LEU A 130 5.55 -1.03 2.64
C LEU A 130 5.20 0.41 3.05
N SER A 131 4.25 0.55 3.97
CA SER A 131 3.74 1.84 4.44
C SER A 131 4.60 2.45 5.55
N PHE A 132 5.91 2.39 5.40
CA PHE A 132 6.90 2.94 6.33
C PHE A 132 8.07 3.57 5.57
N ALA A 133 8.87 4.37 6.28
CA ALA A 133 10.05 5.01 5.73
C ALA A 133 11.16 5.09 6.79
N GLY A 134 12.41 5.04 6.35
CA GLY A 134 13.57 5.07 7.22
C GLY A 134 14.87 5.29 6.46
N PRO A 135 16.01 5.08 7.12
CA PRO A 135 17.32 5.13 6.47
C PRO A 135 17.51 3.97 5.50
N ARG A 136 18.39 4.13 4.53
CA ARG A 136 18.78 3.08 3.58
C ARG A 136 19.40 1.89 4.31
N ASP A 137 18.96 0.69 3.94
CA ASP A 137 19.52 -0.58 4.40
C ASP A 137 19.80 -1.50 3.21
N GLU A 138 21.05 -1.92 3.06
CA GLU A 138 21.50 -2.70 1.92
C GLU A 138 20.96 -4.15 1.92
N LEU A 139 20.74 -4.74 3.09
CA LEU A 139 20.17 -6.09 3.17
C LEU A 139 18.70 -6.09 2.77
N VAL A 140 17.95 -5.07 3.19
CA VAL A 140 16.56 -4.89 2.77
C VAL A 140 16.49 -4.60 1.27
N SER A 141 17.41 -3.78 0.70
CA SER A 141 17.49 -3.54 -0.74
C SER A 141 17.71 -4.84 -1.53
N ARG A 142 18.62 -5.71 -1.07
CA ARG A 142 18.84 -7.03 -1.69
C ARG A 142 17.62 -7.95 -1.59
N ALA A 143 16.93 -7.93 -0.46
CA ALA A 143 15.69 -8.70 -0.29
C ALA A 143 14.59 -8.23 -1.24
N LEU A 144 14.43 -6.91 -1.43
CA LEU A 144 13.49 -6.33 -2.40
C LEU A 144 13.83 -6.73 -3.84
N ALA A 145 15.13 -6.68 -4.21
CA ALA A 145 15.58 -7.15 -5.52
C ALA A 145 15.30 -8.64 -5.74
N ALA A 146 15.57 -9.48 -4.73
CA ALA A 146 15.29 -10.91 -4.79
C ALA A 146 13.78 -11.21 -4.90
N ALA A 147 12.94 -10.47 -4.15
CA ALA A 147 11.49 -10.58 -4.23
C ALA A 147 10.98 -10.17 -5.63
N SER A 148 11.49 -9.06 -6.17
CA SER A 148 11.16 -8.61 -7.54
C SER A 148 11.54 -9.67 -8.60
N GLY A 149 12.72 -10.29 -8.46
CA GLY A 149 13.15 -11.40 -9.33
C GLY A 149 12.25 -12.64 -9.28
N ARG A 150 11.41 -12.77 -8.26
CA ARG A 150 10.38 -13.81 -8.10
C ARG A 150 8.98 -13.34 -8.52
N GLY A 151 8.87 -12.17 -9.14
CA GLY A 151 7.60 -11.59 -9.58
C GLY A 151 6.76 -10.99 -8.45
N VAL A 152 7.37 -10.70 -7.29
CA VAL A 152 6.72 -9.98 -6.20
C VAL A 152 6.91 -8.48 -6.41
N ILE A 153 5.85 -7.70 -6.28
CA ILE A 153 5.86 -6.26 -6.52
C ILE A 153 5.73 -5.52 -5.20
N ALA A 154 6.77 -4.75 -4.86
CA ALA A 154 6.79 -3.91 -3.68
C ALA A 154 6.31 -2.48 -3.99
N VAL A 155 5.44 -1.96 -3.15
CA VAL A 155 4.91 -0.60 -3.20
C VAL A 155 5.28 0.10 -1.90
N ALA A 156 5.88 1.27 -1.97
CA ALA A 156 6.43 1.95 -0.80
C ALA A 156 5.99 3.41 -0.68
N ALA A 157 5.78 3.85 0.56
CA ALA A 157 5.40 5.21 0.89
C ALA A 157 6.58 6.18 0.71
N ALA A 158 6.35 7.30 0.02
CA ALA A 158 7.37 8.33 -0.21
C ALA A 158 7.95 8.88 1.08
N GLY A 159 7.17 8.90 2.16
CA GLY A 159 7.52 9.47 3.45
C GLY A 159 6.79 10.79 3.72
N ASN A 160 6.77 11.17 4.98
CA ASN A 160 6.03 12.35 5.48
C ASN A 160 6.98 13.31 6.25
N ALA A 161 8.25 13.40 5.84
CA ALA A 161 9.25 14.24 6.48
C ALA A 161 9.35 15.66 5.89
N GLY A 162 8.52 15.96 4.91
CA GLY A 162 8.44 17.27 4.27
C GLY A 162 9.12 17.32 2.89
N PRO A 163 8.76 18.33 2.09
CA PRO A 163 9.15 18.42 0.68
C PRO A 163 10.67 18.65 0.48
N ALA A 164 11.37 19.20 1.48
CA ALA A 164 12.80 19.45 1.45
C ALA A 164 13.65 18.29 1.97
N SER A 165 13.01 17.24 2.50
CA SER A 165 13.73 16.08 3.03
C SER A 165 14.33 15.23 1.92
N ALA A 166 15.48 14.62 2.19
CA ALA A 166 16.09 13.65 1.29
C ALA A 166 15.14 12.47 1.02
N PRO A 167 15.24 11.81 -0.14
CA PRO A 167 14.49 10.60 -0.42
C PRO A 167 14.67 9.55 0.66
N LEU A 168 13.55 9.04 1.19
CA LEU A 168 13.58 8.01 2.22
C LEU A 168 13.54 6.60 1.60
N PHE A 169 14.05 5.62 2.34
CA PHE A 169 14.02 4.22 1.98
C PHE A 169 12.82 3.54 2.69
N PRO A 170 12.12 2.55 2.08
CA PRO A 170 12.46 1.88 0.82
C PRO A 170 11.97 2.58 -0.45
N ALA A 171 11.23 3.70 -0.38
CA ALA A 171 10.68 4.37 -1.55
C ALA A 171 11.74 4.78 -2.60
N SER A 172 12.95 5.10 -2.16
CA SER A 172 14.09 5.43 -3.05
C SER A 172 14.79 4.22 -3.68
N ASP A 173 14.37 2.99 -3.34
CA ASP A 173 14.93 1.78 -3.94
C ASP A 173 14.37 1.55 -5.36
N PRO A 174 15.21 1.16 -6.35
CA PRO A 174 14.74 0.92 -7.72
C PRO A 174 13.78 -0.27 -7.85
N ASN A 175 13.75 -1.17 -6.87
CA ASN A 175 12.90 -2.36 -6.88
C ASN A 175 11.53 -2.14 -6.23
N VAL A 176 11.13 -0.88 -5.99
CA VAL A 176 9.80 -0.56 -5.45
C VAL A 176 9.07 0.46 -6.31
N ILE A 177 7.77 0.54 -6.18
CA ILE A 177 6.93 1.61 -6.73
C ILE A 177 6.70 2.62 -5.62
N ALA A 178 7.32 3.80 -5.71
CA ALA A 178 7.17 4.87 -4.73
C ALA A 178 5.89 5.66 -4.95
N VAL A 179 5.13 5.89 -3.88
CA VAL A 179 3.81 6.50 -3.91
C VAL A 179 3.75 7.74 -3.02
N THR A 180 3.24 8.85 -3.56
CA THR A 180 2.91 10.06 -2.81
C THR A 180 1.41 10.20 -2.58
N ALA A 181 1.02 11.10 -1.68
CA ALA A 181 -0.36 11.29 -1.23
C ALA A 181 -1.00 12.56 -1.79
N LEU A 182 -2.27 12.45 -2.17
CA LEU A 182 -3.13 13.56 -2.61
C LEU A 182 -4.35 13.71 -1.71
N ASP A 183 -4.86 14.93 -1.61
CA ASP A 183 -6.16 15.24 -1.02
C ASP A 183 -7.32 15.05 -2.01
N ALA A 184 -8.53 15.40 -1.57
CA ALA A 184 -9.73 15.33 -2.38
C ALA A 184 -9.68 16.25 -3.62
N GLU A 185 -8.96 17.36 -3.56
CA GLU A 185 -8.77 18.36 -4.62
C GLU A 185 -7.54 18.09 -5.50
N ASN A 186 -6.85 16.94 -5.33
CA ASN A 186 -5.60 16.56 -6.01
C ASN A 186 -4.39 17.42 -5.63
N LYS A 187 -4.39 18.08 -4.49
CA LYS A 187 -3.19 18.74 -3.97
C LYS A 187 -2.31 17.71 -3.27
N VAL A 188 -1.02 17.82 -3.47
CA VAL A 188 -0.04 16.96 -2.81
C VAL A 188 -0.04 17.23 -1.31
N PHE A 189 -0.03 16.17 -0.50
CA PHE A 189 0.11 16.26 0.95
C PHE A 189 1.32 17.13 1.32
N ALA A 190 1.08 18.18 2.11
CA ALA A 190 2.10 19.19 2.39
C ALA A 190 3.39 18.63 3.02
N MET A 191 3.27 17.55 3.81
CA MET A 191 4.39 16.89 4.46
C MET A 191 4.98 15.73 3.65
N ALA A 192 4.46 15.43 2.44
CA ALA A 192 5.02 14.37 1.62
C ALA A 192 6.45 14.71 1.15
N ASN A 193 7.32 13.70 1.21
CA ASN A 193 8.63 13.77 0.58
C ASN A 193 8.47 13.89 -0.94
N ARG A 194 9.39 14.61 -1.56
CA ARG A 194 9.43 14.83 -3.02
C ARG A 194 10.71 14.26 -3.62
N GLY A 195 10.69 14.01 -4.91
CA GLY A 195 11.87 13.55 -5.62
C GLY A 195 11.57 12.75 -6.88
N ARG A 196 12.59 12.56 -7.70
CA ARG A 196 12.49 11.83 -8.98
C ARG A 196 12.12 10.35 -8.83
N HIS A 197 12.26 9.78 -7.62
CA HIS A 197 11.91 8.41 -7.32
C HIS A 197 10.38 8.19 -7.24
N ILE A 198 9.59 9.25 -7.00
CA ILE A 198 8.14 9.16 -6.95
C ILE A 198 7.60 8.64 -8.29
N ALA A 199 6.88 7.52 -8.26
CA ALA A 199 6.31 6.93 -9.46
C ALA A 199 4.94 7.50 -9.78
N VAL A 200 4.05 7.49 -8.80
CA VAL A 200 2.64 7.89 -8.93
C VAL A 200 2.11 8.49 -7.62
N ALA A 201 0.94 9.08 -7.71
CA ALA A 201 0.19 9.63 -6.59
C ALA A 201 -1.16 8.92 -6.42
N ALA A 202 -1.66 8.85 -5.19
CA ALA A 202 -2.97 8.29 -4.86
C ALA A 202 -3.62 9.06 -3.71
N PRO A 203 -4.95 8.90 -3.46
CA PRO A 203 -5.61 9.47 -2.30
C PRO A 203 -4.90 9.10 -0.99
N GLY A 204 -4.59 10.10 -0.17
CA GLY A 204 -3.81 9.88 1.06
C GLY A 204 -4.00 10.95 2.14
N VAL A 205 -4.90 11.91 1.94
CA VAL A 205 -5.23 12.93 2.94
C VAL A 205 -6.69 12.77 3.36
N ASP A 206 -6.93 12.73 4.66
CA ASP A 206 -8.26 12.59 5.25
C ASP A 206 -9.03 11.37 4.68
N VAL A 207 -8.36 10.23 4.64
CA VAL A 207 -8.95 8.97 4.18
C VAL A 207 -9.56 8.22 5.35
N LEU A 208 -10.84 7.83 5.21
CA LEU A 208 -11.54 7.03 6.20
C LEU A 208 -11.06 5.57 6.14
N VAL A 209 -10.59 5.05 7.27
CA VAL A 209 -10.06 3.68 7.40
C VAL A 209 -10.59 3.01 8.67
N ALA A 210 -10.43 1.69 8.75
CA ALA A 210 -10.71 0.94 9.98
C ALA A 210 -9.66 1.25 11.06
N GLN A 211 -10.13 1.21 12.31
CA GLN A 211 -9.33 1.31 13.53
C GLN A 211 -9.57 0.06 14.38
N PRO A 212 -8.63 -0.33 15.25
CA PRO A 212 -8.85 -1.49 16.13
C PRO A 212 -10.17 -1.42 16.90
N SER A 213 -10.65 -2.59 17.32
CA SER A 213 -11.90 -2.74 18.10
C SER A 213 -13.15 -2.28 17.33
N ALA A 214 -13.23 -2.64 16.06
CA ALA A 214 -14.33 -2.30 15.14
C ALA A 214 -14.57 -0.78 15.00
N GLY A 215 -13.53 0.04 15.25
CA GLY A 215 -13.56 1.48 15.10
C GLY A 215 -13.32 1.95 13.66
N TYR A 216 -13.56 3.24 13.44
CA TYR A 216 -13.27 3.92 12.18
C TYR A 216 -12.63 5.28 12.48
N GLY A 217 -11.75 5.74 11.61
CA GLY A 217 -11.08 7.03 11.79
C GLY A 217 -10.48 7.55 10.50
N MET A 218 -10.19 8.85 10.49
CA MET A 218 -9.49 9.49 9.37
C MET A 218 -7.99 9.31 9.54
N THR A 219 -7.30 9.06 8.42
CA THR A 219 -5.84 8.99 8.37
C THR A 219 -5.30 9.85 7.23
N THR A 220 -4.10 10.41 7.45
CA THR A 220 -3.39 11.22 6.45
C THR A 220 -1.93 10.79 6.38
N GLY A 221 -1.45 10.53 5.16
CA GLY A 221 -0.06 10.18 4.90
C GLY A 221 0.15 9.45 3.59
N THR A 222 1.40 9.36 3.17
CA THR A 222 1.80 8.58 2.01
C THR A 222 1.58 7.08 2.22
N SER A 223 1.43 6.63 3.47
CA SER A 223 1.13 5.26 3.85
C SER A 223 -0.18 4.74 3.28
N VAL A 224 -1.28 5.49 3.45
CA VAL A 224 -2.60 5.06 2.94
C VAL A 224 -2.70 5.19 1.43
N ALA A 225 -2.03 6.16 0.82
CA ALA A 225 -1.88 6.25 -0.63
C ALA A 225 -1.15 5.00 -1.19
N THR A 226 -0.12 4.53 -0.49
CA THR A 226 0.59 3.28 -0.81
C THR A 226 -0.34 2.06 -0.75
N ALA A 227 -1.19 1.97 0.26
CA ALA A 227 -2.16 0.89 0.38
C ALA A 227 -3.14 0.85 -0.81
N HIS A 228 -3.61 2.02 -1.27
CA HIS A 228 -4.45 2.10 -2.47
C HIS A 228 -3.73 1.57 -3.72
N VAL A 229 -2.46 1.94 -3.91
CA VAL A 229 -1.66 1.45 -5.06
C VAL A 229 -1.36 -0.04 -4.92
N SER A 230 -1.09 -0.55 -3.72
CA SER A 230 -0.91 -1.99 -3.47
C SER A 230 -2.16 -2.79 -3.86
N GLY A 231 -3.33 -2.28 -3.51
CA GLY A 231 -4.61 -2.85 -3.96
C GLY A 231 -4.74 -2.84 -5.48
N LEU A 232 -4.43 -1.70 -6.15
CA LEU A 232 -4.44 -1.62 -7.61
C LEU A 232 -3.50 -2.65 -8.26
N VAL A 233 -2.29 -2.80 -7.74
CA VAL A 233 -1.33 -3.80 -8.25
C VAL A 233 -1.94 -5.21 -8.16
N ALA A 234 -2.64 -5.54 -7.07
CA ALA A 234 -3.34 -6.81 -6.94
C ALA A 234 -4.42 -7.00 -8.02
N LEU A 235 -5.16 -5.93 -8.35
CA LEU A 235 -6.15 -5.97 -9.45
C LEU A 235 -5.51 -6.26 -10.81
N LEU A 236 -4.36 -5.67 -11.10
CA LEU A 236 -3.62 -5.89 -12.34
C LEU A 236 -3.11 -7.34 -12.43
N ILE A 237 -2.52 -7.86 -11.34
CA ILE A 237 -1.99 -9.23 -11.28
C ILE A 237 -3.11 -10.27 -11.37
N GLU A 238 -4.31 -10.02 -10.84
CA GLU A 238 -5.47 -10.89 -11.06
C GLU A 238 -5.78 -11.06 -12.55
N ARG A 239 -5.62 -10.00 -13.35
CA ARG A 239 -5.88 -10.01 -14.80
C ARG A 239 -4.75 -10.66 -15.61
N ASP A 240 -3.51 -10.50 -15.18
CA ASP A 240 -2.36 -11.21 -15.76
C ASP A 240 -1.31 -11.52 -14.67
N ALA A 241 -1.27 -12.78 -14.26
CA ALA A 241 -0.36 -13.25 -13.23
C ALA A 241 1.13 -13.21 -13.62
N ARG A 242 1.45 -12.96 -14.90
CA ARG A 242 2.83 -12.88 -15.41
C ARG A 242 3.45 -11.49 -15.25
N LEU A 243 2.65 -10.48 -14.89
CA LEU A 243 3.15 -9.12 -14.74
C LEU A 243 4.31 -9.07 -13.72
N ASP A 244 5.37 -8.41 -14.13
CA ASP A 244 6.55 -8.09 -13.33
C ASP A 244 6.57 -6.61 -12.92
N LEU A 245 7.54 -6.22 -12.10
CA LEU A 245 7.67 -4.85 -11.61
C LEU A 245 7.83 -3.81 -12.74
N PRO A 246 8.71 -3.99 -13.75
CA PRO A 246 8.80 -3.05 -14.87
C PRO A 246 7.50 -2.87 -15.64
N GLN A 247 6.77 -3.94 -15.91
CA GLN A 247 5.50 -3.91 -16.62
C GLN A 247 4.41 -3.19 -15.82
N VAL A 248 4.28 -3.51 -14.52
CA VAL A 248 3.33 -2.82 -13.65
C VAL A 248 3.68 -1.34 -13.53
N ARG A 249 4.95 -0.99 -13.32
CA ARG A 249 5.39 0.41 -13.28
C ARG A 249 5.02 1.14 -14.57
N THR A 250 5.25 0.53 -15.74
CA THR A 250 4.88 1.10 -17.04
C THR A 250 3.36 1.29 -17.18
N LEU A 251 2.55 0.32 -16.73
CA LEU A 251 1.09 0.45 -16.73
C LEU A 251 0.65 1.61 -15.83
N LEU A 252 1.14 1.67 -14.60
CA LEU A 252 0.74 2.71 -13.64
C LEU A 252 1.13 4.11 -14.13
N THR A 253 2.39 4.30 -14.55
CA THR A 253 2.88 5.62 -14.97
C THR A 253 2.34 6.03 -16.33
N GLY A 254 2.12 5.10 -17.24
CA GLY A 254 1.62 5.37 -18.59
C GLY A 254 0.10 5.58 -18.67
N THR A 255 -0.64 5.34 -17.59
CA THR A 255 -2.09 5.55 -17.52
C THR A 255 -2.50 6.52 -16.41
N ALA A 256 -1.56 7.00 -15.62
CA ALA A 256 -1.81 8.01 -14.60
C ALA A 256 -2.39 9.29 -15.23
N ARG A 257 -3.25 9.97 -14.46
CA ARG A 257 -3.72 11.30 -14.82
C ARG A 257 -2.68 12.31 -14.39
N ASP A 258 -2.05 12.95 -15.36
CA ASP A 258 -1.06 14.00 -15.12
C ASP A 258 -1.63 15.14 -14.30
N LEU A 259 -0.87 15.67 -13.36
CA LEU A 259 -1.25 16.73 -12.44
C LEU A 259 -0.16 17.82 -12.43
N GLY A 260 -0.59 19.07 -12.36
CA GLY A 260 0.34 20.20 -12.31
C GLY A 260 0.96 20.52 -13.67
N ALA A 261 2.29 20.68 -13.72
CA ALA A 261 3.01 20.93 -14.97
C ALA A 261 3.01 19.67 -15.84
N PRO A 262 2.86 19.82 -17.18
CA PRO A 262 2.79 18.65 -18.07
C PRO A 262 4.00 17.72 -17.96
N GLY A 263 3.73 16.42 -17.83
CA GLY A 263 4.73 15.36 -17.74
C GLY A 263 5.10 14.99 -16.32
N ARG A 264 6.08 14.11 -16.20
CA ARG A 264 6.52 13.60 -14.90
C ARG A 264 7.24 14.68 -14.10
N ASP A 265 6.85 14.86 -12.84
CA ASP A 265 7.45 15.81 -11.90
C ASP A 265 7.93 15.13 -10.59
N ALA A 266 8.55 15.92 -9.71
CA ALA A 266 9.08 15.44 -8.44
C ALA A 266 8.02 15.38 -7.31
N GLU A 267 6.83 15.91 -7.52
CA GLU A 267 5.76 15.98 -6.52
C GLU A 267 4.80 14.81 -6.65
N THR A 268 4.32 14.54 -7.88
CA THR A 268 3.29 13.55 -8.18
C THR A 268 3.78 12.37 -9.00
N GLY A 269 5.04 12.39 -9.42
CA GLY A 269 5.56 11.41 -10.37
C GLY A 269 4.87 11.54 -11.72
N ALA A 270 4.19 10.50 -12.18
CA ALA A 270 3.36 10.51 -13.38
C ALA A 270 1.93 11.03 -13.13
N GLY A 271 1.58 11.33 -11.89
CA GLY A 271 0.26 11.85 -11.51
C GLY A 271 -0.61 10.85 -10.75
N LEU A 272 -1.90 11.15 -10.66
CA LEU A 272 -2.89 10.33 -9.97
C LEU A 272 -3.11 9.01 -10.71
N ILE A 273 -3.03 7.90 -9.98
CA ILE A 273 -3.34 6.57 -10.53
C ILE A 273 -4.73 6.53 -11.18
N ASN A 274 -4.81 5.87 -12.33
CA ASN A 274 -6.05 5.60 -13.04
C ASN A 274 -6.22 4.10 -13.22
N ILE A 275 -6.90 3.46 -12.25
CA ILE A 275 -7.07 2.01 -12.20
C ILE A 275 -7.82 1.50 -13.43
N ARG A 276 -8.89 2.19 -13.81
CA ARG A 276 -9.71 1.82 -14.94
C ARG A 276 -8.93 1.85 -16.25
N ALA A 277 -8.15 2.92 -16.49
CA ALA A 277 -7.30 3.02 -17.69
C ALA A 277 -6.20 1.95 -17.70
N ALA A 278 -5.60 1.64 -16.55
CA ALA A 278 -4.59 0.59 -16.45
C ALA A 278 -5.16 -0.79 -16.82
N LEU A 279 -6.33 -1.14 -16.28
CA LEU A 279 -7.03 -2.39 -16.62
C LEU A 279 -7.46 -2.44 -18.10
N ALA A 280 -7.97 -1.34 -18.65
CA ALA A 280 -8.39 -1.25 -20.05
C ALA A 280 -7.19 -1.43 -21.00
N ARG A 281 -6.03 -0.84 -20.67
CA ARG A 281 -4.80 -0.99 -21.49
C ARG A 281 -4.32 -2.44 -21.59
N MET A 282 -4.51 -3.24 -20.53
CA MET A 282 -4.15 -4.66 -20.54
C MET A 282 -4.95 -5.48 -21.54
N THR A 283 -6.19 -5.09 -21.86
CA THR A 283 -7.05 -5.82 -22.81
C THR A 283 -6.72 -5.52 -24.27
N GLN A 284 -6.00 -4.42 -24.56
CA GLN A 284 -5.62 -4.00 -25.91
C GLN A 284 -4.31 -4.63 -26.41
N VAL A 285 -3.56 -5.28 -25.52
CA VAL A 285 -2.22 -5.88 -25.81
C VAL A 285 -2.29 -7.40 -26.03
N ARG A 286 -3.51 -7.96 -26.10
CA ARG A 286 -3.73 -9.39 -26.39
C ARG A 286 -4.10 -9.66 -27.84
#